data_5eebc99820f2ed1f7aef050e2b3780d9
#
_entry.id   5eebc99820f2ed1f7aef050e2b3780d9
#
_cell.length_a   1.000
_cell.length_b   1.000
_cell.length_c   1.000
_cell.angle_alpha   90.00
_cell.angle_beta   90.00
_cell.angle_gamma   90.00
#
_symmetry.space_group_name_H-M   'P 1'
#
loop_
_entity.id
_entity.type
_entity.pdbx_description
1 polymer ?
#
loop_
_entity_poly.entity_id
_entity_poly.type
_entity_poly.pdbx_seq_one_letter_code
_entity_poly.pdbx_strand_id
1 'polypeptide(L)'
;MKINSLQPELSEVKNLVRFKGFYCMAGFVVRFNEHGKKYWVITLMDAFTKFEIVATQIDCDMKHFSHFGFVHVEAKKVKTKIGDIYVADFIY
;
A
#
# COMPACT_ATOMS: atom_id res chain seq x y z
N MET A 1 -24.43 10.88 -1.38
CA MET A 1 -24.28 9.50 -1.77
C MET A 1 -22.83 9.08 -1.87
N LYS A 2 -22.53 7.92 -1.41
CA LYS A 2 -21.16 7.44 -1.43
C LYS A 2 -20.89 6.57 -2.61
N ILE A 3 -20.28 7.13 -3.60
CA ILE A 3 -19.94 6.40 -4.81
C ILE A 3 -18.80 5.44 -4.57
N ASN A 4 -17.94 5.82 -3.65
CA ASN A 4 -16.72 5.08 -3.37
C ASN A 4 -16.85 4.11 -2.22
N SER A 5 -18.08 3.75 -1.88
CA SER A 5 -18.32 2.88 -0.74
C SER A 5 -17.74 1.48 -0.90
N LEU A 6 -17.29 1.14 -2.10
CA LEU A 6 -16.70 -0.17 -2.37
C LEU A 6 -15.27 -0.29 -1.87
N GLN A 7 -14.65 0.82 -1.51
CA GLN A 7 -13.29 0.74 -0.97
C GLN A 7 -13.25 1.32 0.43
N PRO A 8 -12.48 0.70 1.32
CA PRO A 8 -12.39 1.17 2.69
C PRO A 8 -11.59 2.47 2.79
N GLU A 9 -11.90 3.27 3.80
CA GLU A 9 -11.06 4.37 4.18
C GLU A 9 -9.79 3.83 4.84
N LEU A 10 -8.69 4.54 4.69
CA LEU A 10 -7.42 4.05 5.23
C LEU A 10 -7.46 3.91 6.76
N SER A 11 -8.25 4.71 7.44
CA SER A 11 -8.40 4.58 8.89
C SER A 11 -9.03 3.25 9.32
N GLU A 12 -9.74 2.58 8.40
CA GLU A 12 -10.42 1.32 8.68
C GLU A 12 -9.61 0.10 8.27
N VAL A 13 -8.59 0.30 7.44
CA VAL A 13 -7.83 -0.81 6.85
C VAL A 13 -7.19 -1.70 7.90
N LYS A 14 -6.73 -1.13 8.99
CA LYS A 14 -6.08 -1.90 10.06
C LYS A 14 -6.97 -2.97 10.67
N ASN A 15 -8.28 -2.85 10.47
CA ASN A 15 -9.25 -3.83 10.98
C ASN A 15 -9.58 -4.90 9.95
N LEU A 16 -8.97 -4.84 8.78
CA LEU A 16 -9.28 -5.74 7.68
C LEU A 16 -8.12 -6.69 7.44
N VAL A 17 -8.47 -7.92 7.05
CA VAL A 17 -7.46 -8.91 6.68
C VAL A 17 -6.93 -8.64 5.27
N ARG A 18 -7.78 -8.08 4.43
CA ARG A 18 -7.46 -7.82 3.04
C ARG A 18 -8.26 -6.60 2.58
N PHE A 19 -7.65 -5.80 1.72
CA PHE A 19 -8.37 -4.67 1.15
C PHE A 19 -7.88 -4.40 -0.26
N LYS A 20 -8.68 -3.67 -1.01
CA LYS A 20 -8.28 -3.15 -2.30
C LYS A 20 -8.94 -1.81 -2.52
N GLY A 21 -8.30 -0.98 -3.32
CA GLY A 21 -8.83 0.33 -3.62
C GLY A 21 -7.85 1.16 -4.41
N PHE A 22 -8.29 2.37 -4.73
CA PHE A 22 -7.54 3.32 -5.49
C PHE A 22 -7.22 4.49 -4.57
N TYR A 23 -5.95 4.62 -4.20
CA TYR A 23 -5.52 5.56 -3.18
C TYR A 23 -4.44 6.48 -3.69
N CYS A 24 -4.34 7.64 -3.08
CA CYS A 24 -3.25 8.55 -3.36
C CYS A 24 -1.97 8.01 -2.74
N MET A 25 -0.87 8.04 -3.48
CA MET A 25 0.42 7.66 -2.96
C MET A 25 1.16 8.91 -2.51
N ALA A 26 1.47 8.97 -1.22
CA ALA A 26 2.20 10.10 -0.65
C ALA A 26 3.71 9.99 -0.89
N GLY A 27 4.19 8.77 -1.07
CA GLY A 27 5.61 8.56 -1.33
C GLY A 27 5.97 7.09 -1.15
N PHE A 28 7.24 6.78 -1.42
CA PHE A 28 7.73 5.44 -1.17
C PHE A 28 9.22 5.47 -0.87
N VAL A 29 9.71 4.41 -0.24
CA VAL A 29 11.14 4.20 0.00
C VAL A 29 11.50 2.81 -0.44
N VAL A 30 12.69 2.65 -0.97
CA VAL A 30 13.24 1.34 -1.32
C VAL A 30 14.07 0.84 -0.16
N ARG A 31 13.88 -0.41 0.22
CA ARG A 31 14.64 -1.05 1.28
C ARG A 31 15.09 -2.43 0.82
N PHE A 32 16.02 -3.00 1.57
CA PHE A 32 16.53 -4.36 1.31
C PHE A 32 16.39 -5.16 2.59
N ASN A 33 15.91 -6.41 2.44
CA ASN A 33 15.80 -7.29 3.58
C ASN A 33 17.16 -7.90 3.93
N GLU A 34 17.21 -8.76 4.96
CA GLU A 34 18.44 -9.38 5.42
C GLU A 34 19.07 -10.31 4.38
N HIS A 35 18.31 -10.74 3.38
CA HIS A 35 18.80 -11.56 2.29
C HIS A 35 19.18 -10.74 1.06
N GLY A 36 19.17 -9.42 1.18
CA GLY A 36 19.52 -8.52 0.08
C GLY A 36 18.43 -8.32 -0.96
N LYS A 37 17.21 -8.81 -0.71
CA LYS A 37 16.11 -8.62 -1.63
C LYS A 37 15.45 -7.27 -1.44
N LYS A 38 15.22 -6.62 -2.57
CA LYS A 38 14.61 -5.29 -2.60
C LYS A 38 13.11 -5.36 -2.34
N TYR A 39 12.61 -4.39 -1.59
CA TYR A 39 11.18 -4.19 -1.43
C TYR A 39 10.90 -2.70 -1.29
N TRP A 40 9.64 -2.33 -1.46
CA TRP A 40 9.20 -0.94 -1.35
C TRP A 40 8.30 -0.79 -0.14
N VAL A 41 8.49 0.30 0.60
CA VAL A 41 7.54 0.72 1.61
C VAL A 41 6.80 1.91 1.04
N ILE A 42 5.51 1.74 0.83
CA ILE A 42 4.70 2.71 0.11
C ILE A 42 3.71 3.33 1.08
N THR A 43 3.67 4.66 1.10
CA THR A 43 2.73 5.39 1.95
C THR A 43 1.53 5.79 1.10
N LEU A 44 0.39 5.25 1.46
CA LEU A 44 -0.90 5.65 0.91
C LEU A 44 -1.48 6.73 1.79
N MET A 45 -2.29 7.60 1.22
CA MET A 45 -2.98 8.61 2.03
C MET A 45 -4.37 8.91 1.49
N ASP A 46 -5.22 9.31 2.39
CA ASP A 46 -6.51 9.92 2.07
C ASP A 46 -6.60 11.24 2.83
N ALA A 47 -7.80 11.81 2.96
CA ALA A 47 -7.96 13.12 3.55
C ALA A 47 -7.49 13.20 5.01
N PHE A 48 -7.48 12.08 5.72
CA PHE A 48 -7.27 12.08 7.17
C PHE A 48 -6.16 11.17 7.65
N THR A 49 -5.70 10.24 6.83
CA THR A 49 -4.86 9.14 7.30
C THR A 49 -3.76 8.82 6.30
N LYS A 50 -2.59 8.48 6.83
CA LYS A 50 -1.51 7.87 6.06
C LYS A 50 -1.36 6.43 6.51
N PHE A 51 -1.08 5.54 5.58
CA PHE A 51 -1.01 4.12 5.84
C PHE A 51 0.09 3.49 5.00
N GLU A 52 0.97 2.74 5.64
CA GLU A 52 2.10 2.12 4.94
C GLU A 52 1.78 0.69 4.55
N ILE A 53 2.16 0.33 3.34
CA ILE A 53 2.12 -1.04 2.84
C ILE A 53 3.49 -1.41 2.29
N VAL A 54 3.74 -2.71 2.19
CA VAL A 54 4.99 -3.24 1.65
C VAL A 54 4.69 -3.92 0.32
N ALA A 55 5.54 -3.67 -0.67
CA ALA A 55 5.43 -4.35 -1.96
C ALA A 55 6.78 -4.96 -2.32
N THR A 56 6.75 -6.22 -2.74
CA THR A 56 7.96 -6.88 -3.24
C THR A 56 8.07 -6.77 -4.74
N GLN A 57 7.01 -6.32 -5.39
CA GLN A 57 6.96 -6.16 -6.83
C GLN A 57 6.04 -4.98 -7.16
N ILE A 58 6.45 -4.18 -8.11
CA ILE A 58 5.66 -3.07 -8.62
C ILE A 58 5.23 -3.44 -10.04
N ASP A 59 3.94 -3.39 -10.30
CA ASP A 59 3.36 -3.82 -11.57
C ASP A 59 3.17 -2.69 -12.57
N CYS A 60 3.61 -1.49 -12.24
CA CYS A 60 3.52 -0.35 -13.13
C CYS A 60 4.91 0.24 -13.38
N ASP A 61 4.97 1.13 -14.37
CA ASP A 61 6.19 1.84 -14.70
C ASP A 61 6.63 2.69 -13.51
N MET A 62 7.89 2.57 -13.13
CA MET A 62 8.45 3.35 -12.03
C MET A 62 8.39 4.85 -12.27
N LYS A 63 8.34 5.28 -13.50
CA LYS A 63 8.17 6.71 -13.80
C LYS A 63 6.84 7.24 -13.31
N HIS A 64 5.79 6.43 -13.41
CA HIS A 64 4.50 6.80 -12.86
C HIS A 64 4.52 6.79 -11.36
N PHE A 65 5.34 5.94 -10.79
CA PHE A 65 5.42 5.75 -9.35
C PHE A 65 6.23 6.83 -8.65
N SER A 66 7.05 7.55 -9.40
CA SER A 66 7.96 8.55 -8.80
C SER A 66 7.28 9.86 -8.45
N HIS A 67 6.03 10.04 -8.81
CA HIS A 67 5.29 11.27 -8.55
C HIS A 67 4.07 10.96 -7.70
N PHE A 68 3.62 11.95 -6.94
CA PHE A 68 2.38 11.82 -6.20
C PHE A 68 1.25 11.58 -7.18
N GLY A 69 0.55 10.49 -6.99
CA GLY A 69 -0.53 10.13 -7.86
C GLY A 69 -1.38 9.07 -7.21
N PHE A 70 -2.31 8.53 -7.98
CA PHE A 70 -3.18 7.49 -7.45
C PHE A 70 -2.68 6.13 -7.92
N VAL A 71 -2.74 5.16 -7.04
CA VAL A 71 -2.37 3.79 -7.36
C VAL A 71 -3.50 2.86 -6.95
N HIS A 72 -3.68 1.84 -7.75
CA HIS A 72 -4.58 0.75 -7.39
C HIS A 72 -3.80 -0.26 -6.57
N VAL A 73 -4.35 -0.65 -5.44
CA VAL A 73 -3.69 -1.54 -4.50
C VAL A 73 -4.61 -2.68 -4.12
N GLU A 74 -4.06 -3.89 -4.10
CA GLU A 74 -4.68 -5.03 -3.45
C GLU A 74 -3.66 -5.57 -2.47
N ALA A 75 -4.01 -5.57 -1.20
CA ALA A 75 -3.07 -5.94 -0.14
C ALA A 75 -3.73 -6.81 0.90
N LYS A 76 -2.90 -7.57 1.61
CA LYS A 76 -3.35 -8.46 2.67
C LYS A 76 -2.50 -8.26 3.91
N LYS A 77 -3.09 -8.53 5.06
CA LYS A 77 -2.41 -8.48 6.35
C LYS A 77 -1.56 -9.73 6.53
N VAL A 78 -0.32 -9.52 6.91
CA VAL A 78 0.61 -10.60 7.22
C VAL A 78 1.15 -10.38 8.62
N LYS A 79 1.09 -11.41 9.46
CA LYS A 79 1.62 -11.35 10.81
C LYS A 79 3.12 -11.56 10.79
N THR A 80 3.83 -10.72 11.50
CA THR A 80 5.27 -10.85 11.66
C THR A 80 5.60 -10.87 13.14
N LYS A 81 6.86 -11.14 13.47
CA LYS A 81 7.32 -11.17 14.85
C LYS A 81 7.18 -9.83 15.55
N ILE A 82 7.19 -8.74 14.78
CA ILE A 82 7.12 -7.39 15.33
C ILE A 82 5.77 -6.73 15.13
N GLY A 83 4.79 -7.46 14.62
CA GLY A 83 3.45 -6.95 14.41
C GLY A 83 2.91 -7.28 13.04
N ASP A 84 1.75 -6.72 12.74
CA ASP A 84 1.09 -6.93 11.47
C ASP A 84 1.60 -5.93 10.44
N ILE A 85 1.84 -6.42 9.24
CA ILE A 85 2.13 -5.55 8.10
C ILE A 85 1.15 -5.86 6.98
N TYR A 86 1.01 -4.94 6.04
CA TYR A 86 0.18 -5.17 4.87
C TYR A 86 1.09 -5.30 3.66
N VAL A 87 0.92 -6.39 2.93
CA VAL A 87 1.73 -6.71 1.78
C VAL A 87 0.87 -6.64 0.53
N ALA A 88 1.30 -5.87 -0.44
CA ALA A 88 0.57 -5.73 -1.69
C ALA A 88 0.72 -6.98 -2.53
N ASP A 89 -0.40 -7.54 -2.97
CA ASP A 89 -0.43 -8.58 -3.98
C ASP A 89 -0.29 -7.95 -5.36
N PHE A 90 -0.92 -6.79 -5.54
CA PHE A 90 -0.85 -6.01 -6.77
C PHE A 90 -0.77 -4.53 -6.44
N ILE A 91 0.01 -3.81 -7.23
CA ILE A 91 0.07 -2.37 -7.16
C ILE A 91 0.36 -1.82 -8.57
N TYR A 92 -0.51 -0.91 -9.03
CA TYR A 92 -0.37 -0.34 -10.36
C TYR A 92 -1.20 0.93 -10.57
#